data_eb1fa49893dd21d74ed6bc273e56608d
#
_entry.id   eb1fa49893dd21d74ed6bc273e56608d
#
_cell.length_a   1.000
_cell.length_b   1.000
_cell.length_c   1.000
_cell.angle_alpha   90.00
_cell.angle_beta   90.00
_cell.angle_gamma   90.00
#
_symmetry.space_group_name_H-M   'P 1'
#
loop_
_entity.id
_entity.type
_entity.pdbx_description
1 polymer ?
#
loop_
_entity_poly.entity_id
_entity_poly.type
_entity_poly.pdbx_seq_one_letter_code
_entity_poly.pdbx_strand_id
1 'polypeptide(L)'
;MKKLAFCIAIIASGQFFAQEKIPKDSTKAWSIVGQNTLMLNQSAFSNWVAGGTNNVGWQAGVNYNLTYEKDKGLWENVIILGYGMNNTQGVGNRKTQDVINLSTNYGRKISGNWYTSVGAGLISQFAPGYADGNNPDAEKISNFMSPGYVNVGAGFTYKPNDNFTMTLRPANARFTFVMDDDLQYAGNYGLKNDGDSMLFQFGFLGDSSI
;
A
#
# COMPACT_ATOMS: atom_id res chain seq x y z
N MET A 1 52.06 19.23 -12.59
CA MET A 1 51.06 18.57 -13.46
C MET A 1 49.78 18.42 -12.64
N LYS A 2 48.84 19.33 -12.85
CA LYS A 2 47.56 19.33 -12.14
C LYS A 2 46.64 18.28 -12.77
N LYS A 3 46.36 17.18 -12.07
CA LYS A 3 45.36 16.22 -12.50
C LYS A 3 43.98 16.82 -12.27
N LEU A 4 43.32 17.18 -13.36
CA LEU A 4 41.93 17.61 -13.38
C LEU A 4 41.07 16.37 -13.08
N ALA A 5 40.54 16.29 -11.86
CA ALA A 5 39.57 15.24 -11.50
C ALA A 5 38.21 15.60 -12.14
N PHE A 6 37.82 14.82 -13.11
CA PHE A 6 36.51 14.95 -13.78
C PHE A 6 35.47 14.23 -12.90
N CYS A 7 34.71 14.99 -12.13
CA CYS A 7 33.57 14.44 -11.37
C CYS A 7 32.40 14.26 -12.33
N ILE A 8 32.10 13.02 -12.71
CA ILE A 8 30.85 12.67 -13.41
C ILE A 8 29.84 12.27 -12.35
N ALA A 9 28.96 13.18 -12.01
CA ALA A 9 27.74 12.86 -11.27
C ALA A 9 26.68 12.39 -12.28
N ILE A 10 26.52 11.09 -12.42
CA ILE A 10 25.42 10.52 -13.21
C ILE A 10 24.21 10.41 -12.29
N ILE A 11 23.31 11.39 -12.36
CA ILE A 11 21.98 11.29 -11.76
C ILE A 11 21.06 10.70 -12.83
N ALA A 12 20.94 9.38 -12.85
CA ALA A 12 19.96 8.70 -13.68
C ALA A 12 18.75 8.38 -12.83
N SER A 13 17.77 9.29 -12.77
CA SER A 13 16.43 9.00 -12.28
C SER A 13 15.52 8.77 -13.48
N GLY A 14 15.30 7.53 -13.86
CA GLY A 14 14.30 7.16 -14.85
C GLY A 14 12.98 6.88 -14.15
N GLN A 15 11.98 7.71 -14.35
CA GLN A 15 10.61 7.42 -13.96
C GLN A 15 9.85 7.02 -15.22
N PHE A 16 9.47 5.76 -15.31
CA PHE A 16 8.58 5.29 -16.37
C PHE A 16 7.16 5.26 -15.80
N PHE A 17 6.38 6.29 -16.11
CA PHE A 17 4.96 6.32 -15.81
C PHE A 17 4.20 5.87 -17.06
N ALA A 18 3.71 4.65 -17.06
CA ALA A 18 2.70 4.23 -18.01
C ALA A 18 1.32 4.54 -17.41
N GLN A 19 0.81 5.72 -17.65
CA GLN A 19 -0.54 6.11 -17.27
C GLN A 19 -1.46 5.86 -18.44
N GLU A 20 -2.03 4.67 -18.51
CA GLU A 20 -3.06 4.35 -19.49
C GLU A 20 -4.42 4.73 -18.91
N LYS A 21 -4.90 5.91 -19.26
CA LYS A 21 -6.27 6.30 -19.00
C LYS A 21 -7.14 5.66 -20.08
N ILE A 22 -7.69 4.48 -19.79
CA ILE A 22 -8.63 3.82 -20.68
C ILE A 22 -9.89 4.71 -20.75
N PRO A 23 -10.30 5.21 -21.92
CA PRO A 23 -11.51 6.02 -22.03
C PRO A 23 -12.70 5.20 -21.53
N LYS A 24 -13.55 5.83 -20.69
CA LYS A 24 -14.81 5.23 -20.25
C LYS A 24 -15.70 5.05 -21.49
N ASP A 25 -15.64 3.87 -22.10
CA ASP A 25 -16.58 3.47 -23.13
C ASP A 25 -17.94 3.28 -22.45
N SER A 26 -18.89 4.15 -22.75
CA SER A 26 -20.21 4.16 -22.14
C SER A 26 -21.02 2.86 -22.33
N THR A 27 -20.51 1.95 -23.16
CA THR A 27 -21.11 0.63 -23.41
C THR A 27 -20.56 -0.47 -22.50
N LYS A 28 -19.42 -0.21 -21.82
CA LYS A 28 -18.79 -1.21 -20.93
C LYS A 28 -19.17 -0.97 -19.49
N ALA A 29 -19.63 -2.03 -18.83
CA ALA A 29 -19.95 -2.00 -17.41
C ALA A 29 -18.73 -1.84 -16.51
N TRP A 30 -17.53 -2.16 -17.00
CA TRP A 30 -16.25 -2.07 -16.29
C TRP A 30 -15.45 -0.83 -16.69
N SER A 31 -14.95 -0.12 -15.68
CA SER A 31 -13.93 0.91 -15.82
C SER A 31 -12.70 0.48 -15.03
N ILE A 32 -11.54 0.49 -15.67
CA ILE A 32 -10.25 0.13 -15.04
C ILE A 32 -9.33 1.33 -15.20
N VAL A 33 -8.89 1.88 -14.08
CA VAL A 33 -7.90 2.95 -14.03
C VAL A 33 -6.74 2.44 -13.18
N GLY A 34 -5.53 2.49 -13.72
CA GLY A 34 -4.39 1.97 -12.99
C GLY A 34 -3.07 2.57 -13.41
N GLN A 35 -2.10 2.37 -12.55
CA GLN A 35 -0.72 2.79 -12.74
C GLN A 35 0.23 1.69 -12.30
N ASN A 36 1.21 1.40 -13.15
CA ASN A 36 2.38 0.61 -12.79
C ASN A 36 3.55 1.56 -12.58
N THR A 37 4.32 1.33 -11.53
CA THR A 37 5.48 2.14 -11.18
C THR A 37 6.71 1.24 -11.13
N LEU A 38 7.78 1.65 -11.80
CA LEU A 38 9.12 1.12 -11.62
C LEU A 38 10.07 2.30 -11.52
N MET A 39 10.73 2.43 -10.39
CA MET A 39 11.71 3.49 -10.13
C MET A 39 13.06 2.85 -9.82
N LEU A 40 14.11 3.39 -10.45
CA LEU A 40 15.49 3.08 -10.15
C LEU A 40 16.18 4.37 -9.77
N ASN A 41 16.93 4.37 -8.68
CA ASN A 41 17.73 5.50 -8.25
C ASN A 41 19.15 5.06 -7.97
N GLN A 42 20.11 5.93 -8.31
CA GLN A 42 21.52 5.72 -8.03
C GLN A 42 22.17 7.06 -7.73
N SER A 43 22.97 7.09 -6.66
CA SER A 43 23.88 8.19 -6.37
C SER A 43 25.28 7.64 -6.20
N ALA A 44 26.24 8.23 -6.89
CA ALA A 44 27.66 7.83 -6.81
C ALA A 44 28.54 9.07 -6.59
N PHE A 45 29.29 9.08 -5.52
CA PHE A 45 30.20 10.15 -5.15
C PHE A 45 31.63 9.62 -5.09
N SER A 46 32.54 10.33 -5.71
CA SER A 46 33.95 10.02 -5.64
C SER A 46 34.78 11.30 -5.35
N ASN A 47 35.55 11.29 -4.28
CA ASN A 47 36.37 12.42 -3.84
C ASN A 47 35.61 13.75 -3.67
N TRP A 48 34.38 13.68 -3.20
CA TRP A 48 33.52 14.83 -2.96
C TRP A 48 33.80 15.44 -1.58
N VAL A 49 34.35 16.66 -1.55
CA VAL A 49 34.79 17.33 -0.31
C VAL A 49 33.63 17.64 0.65
N ALA A 50 32.42 17.88 0.13
CA ALA A 50 31.25 18.18 0.95
C ALA A 50 30.59 16.94 1.57
N GLY A 51 31.15 15.75 1.33
CA GLY A 51 30.54 14.49 1.76
C GLY A 51 29.43 14.04 0.81
N GLY A 52 29.23 12.75 0.73
CA GLY A 52 28.17 12.13 -0.06
C GLY A 52 28.22 10.62 0.15
N THR A 53 27.05 9.99 0.19
CA THR A 53 26.95 8.55 0.40
C THR A 53 26.42 7.89 -0.87
N ASN A 54 27.17 6.90 -1.37
CA ASN A 54 26.72 6.12 -2.51
C ASN A 54 25.50 5.31 -2.13
N ASN A 55 24.50 5.34 -3.00
CA ASN A 55 23.33 4.49 -2.85
C ASN A 55 22.81 3.99 -4.19
N VAL A 56 22.14 2.87 -4.12
CA VAL A 56 21.39 2.28 -5.23
C VAL A 56 20.07 1.77 -4.67
N GLY A 57 18.97 2.13 -5.31
CA GLY A 57 17.65 1.70 -4.90
C GLY A 57 16.74 1.40 -6.07
N TRP A 58 15.69 0.66 -5.76
CA TRP A 58 14.60 0.39 -6.68
C TRP A 58 13.28 0.32 -5.95
N GLN A 59 12.21 0.60 -6.66
CA GLN A 59 10.85 0.50 -6.20
C GLN A 59 9.96 0.05 -7.33
N ALA A 60 9.11 -0.93 -7.07
CA ALA A 60 8.07 -1.38 -7.99
C ALA A 60 6.72 -1.32 -7.30
N GLY A 61 5.68 -0.99 -8.05
CA GLY A 61 4.34 -0.92 -7.50
C GLY A 61 3.26 -0.94 -8.57
N VAL A 62 2.06 -1.27 -8.13
CA VAL A 62 0.83 -1.19 -8.91
C VAL A 62 -0.25 -0.52 -8.08
N ASN A 63 -1.06 0.31 -8.74
CA ASN A 63 -2.24 0.94 -8.16
C ASN A 63 -3.36 0.88 -9.19
N TYR A 64 -4.39 0.08 -8.90
CA TYR A 64 -5.52 -0.11 -9.79
C TYR A 64 -6.84 0.13 -9.07
N ASN A 65 -7.71 0.88 -9.73
CA ASN A 65 -9.12 1.01 -9.38
C ASN A 65 -9.95 0.32 -10.47
N LEU A 66 -10.72 -0.69 -10.08
CA LEU A 66 -11.62 -1.42 -10.97
C LEU A 66 -13.05 -1.17 -10.53
N THR A 67 -13.82 -0.47 -11.34
CA THR A 67 -15.22 -0.15 -11.05
C THR A 67 -16.12 -0.83 -12.05
N TYR A 68 -17.08 -1.58 -11.56
CA TYR A 68 -18.19 -2.11 -12.32
C TYR A 68 -19.45 -1.33 -11.97
N GLU A 69 -20.10 -0.76 -12.96
CA GLU A 69 -21.36 -0.06 -12.79
C GLU A 69 -22.36 -0.50 -13.86
N LYS A 70 -23.45 -1.12 -13.44
CA LYS A 70 -24.52 -1.51 -14.33
C LYS A 70 -25.83 -1.56 -13.57
N ASP A 71 -26.90 -1.01 -14.17
CA ASP A 71 -28.23 -0.95 -13.61
C ASP A 71 -28.25 -0.29 -12.22
N LYS A 72 -28.46 -1.08 -11.17
CA LYS A 72 -28.45 -0.63 -9.77
C LYS A 72 -27.21 -1.11 -9.00
N GLY A 73 -26.31 -1.83 -9.65
CA GLY A 73 -25.09 -2.39 -9.05
C GLY A 73 -23.90 -1.49 -9.24
N LEU A 74 -23.13 -1.27 -8.18
CA LEU A 74 -21.86 -0.62 -8.16
C LEU A 74 -20.86 -1.55 -7.44
N TRP A 75 -19.76 -1.90 -8.09
CA TRP A 75 -18.70 -2.70 -7.47
C TRP A 75 -17.35 -2.04 -7.69
N GLU A 76 -16.76 -1.60 -6.60
CA GLU A 76 -15.49 -0.89 -6.60
C GLU A 76 -14.43 -1.75 -5.94
N ASN A 77 -13.28 -1.88 -6.59
CA ASN A 77 -12.15 -2.62 -6.10
C ASN A 77 -10.89 -1.76 -6.21
N VAL A 78 -10.06 -1.77 -5.17
CA VAL A 78 -8.77 -1.09 -5.14
C VAL A 78 -7.68 -2.11 -4.87
N ILE A 79 -6.62 -2.06 -5.67
CA ILE A 79 -5.44 -2.89 -5.53
C ILE A 79 -4.23 -1.97 -5.47
N ILE A 80 -3.57 -1.91 -4.32
CA ILE A 80 -2.32 -1.18 -4.15
C ILE A 80 -1.28 -2.16 -3.63
N LEU A 81 -0.27 -2.41 -4.45
CA LEU A 81 0.88 -3.24 -4.08
C LEU A 81 2.13 -2.43 -4.34
N GLY A 82 3.08 -2.49 -3.42
CA GLY A 82 4.33 -1.77 -3.58
C GLY A 82 5.46 -2.40 -2.78
N TYR A 83 6.62 -2.51 -3.40
CA TYR A 83 7.83 -2.95 -2.74
C TYR A 83 9.04 -2.18 -3.24
N GLY A 84 9.93 -1.81 -2.35
CA GLY A 84 11.12 -1.06 -2.68
C GLY A 84 12.25 -1.28 -1.68
N MET A 85 13.47 -1.23 -2.20
CA MET A 85 14.71 -1.41 -1.45
C MET A 85 15.71 -0.32 -1.84
N ASN A 86 16.49 0.11 -0.88
CA ASN A 86 17.63 0.98 -1.09
C ASN A 86 18.86 0.44 -0.36
N ASN A 87 19.98 0.31 -1.06
CA ASN A 87 21.27 0.00 -0.48
C ASN A 87 22.10 1.26 -0.39
N THR A 88 22.51 1.62 0.81
CA THR A 88 23.33 2.79 1.08
C THR A 88 24.69 2.36 1.62
N GLN A 89 25.76 2.89 1.06
CA GLN A 89 27.12 2.57 1.49
C GLN A 89 27.30 2.88 2.98
N GLY A 90 27.80 1.91 3.73
CA GLY A 90 28.02 2.01 5.18
C GLY A 90 26.77 1.81 6.04
N VAL A 91 25.58 1.71 5.43
CA VAL A 91 24.31 1.46 6.13
C VAL A 91 23.71 0.11 5.73
N GLY A 92 23.93 -0.34 4.48
CA GLY A 92 23.38 -1.57 3.95
C GLY A 92 22.00 -1.41 3.31
N ASN A 93 21.29 -2.52 3.22
CA ASN A 93 19.95 -2.57 2.60
C ASN A 93 18.88 -2.05 3.57
N ARG A 94 18.00 -1.19 3.05
CA ARG A 94 16.81 -0.72 3.77
C ARG A 94 15.59 -0.84 2.86
N LYS A 95 14.52 -1.34 3.43
CA LYS A 95 13.22 -1.39 2.79
C LYS A 95 12.62 0.03 2.78
N THR A 96 12.27 0.53 1.60
CA THR A 96 11.74 1.90 1.41
C THR A 96 10.24 1.92 1.21
N GLN A 97 9.69 0.80 0.71
CA GLN A 97 8.26 0.58 0.57
C GLN A 97 7.95 -0.89 0.77
N ASP A 98 6.84 -1.18 1.44
CA ASP A 98 6.33 -2.53 1.57
C ASP A 98 4.84 -2.45 1.92
N VAL A 99 3.98 -2.60 0.95
CA VAL A 99 2.54 -2.44 1.12
C VAL A 99 1.74 -3.43 0.29
N ILE A 100 0.77 -4.05 0.95
CA ILE A 100 -0.35 -4.75 0.36
C ILE A 100 -1.59 -4.03 0.88
N ASN A 101 -2.39 -3.43 -0.01
CA ASN A 101 -3.68 -2.84 0.33
C ASN A 101 -4.68 -3.23 -0.74
N LEU A 102 -5.62 -4.07 -0.36
CA LEU A 102 -6.69 -4.55 -1.20
C LEU A 102 -8.01 -4.15 -0.59
N SER A 103 -8.92 -3.61 -1.38
CA SER A 103 -10.29 -3.37 -0.92
C SER A 103 -11.31 -3.69 -1.99
N THR A 104 -12.49 -4.09 -1.55
CA THR A 104 -13.64 -4.34 -2.39
C THR A 104 -14.90 -3.80 -1.71
N ASN A 105 -15.78 -3.17 -2.47
CA ASN A 105 -17.05 -2.64 -1.99
C ASN A 105 -18.12 -2.85 -3.04
N TYR A 106 -19.11 -3.67 -2.72
CA TYR A 106 -20.28 -3.87 -3.57
C TYR A 106 -21.46 -3.11 -3.01
N GLY A 107 -22.07 -2.26 -3.84
CA GLY A 107 -23.23 -1.45 -3.51
C GLY A 107 -24.41 -1.75 -4.42
N ARG A 108 -25.62 -1.68 -3.86
CA ARG A 108 -26.87 -1.68 -4.62
C ARG A 108 -27.62 -0.37 -4.40
N LYS A 109 -27.92 0.31 -5.49
CA LYS A 109 -28.59 1.63 -5.47
C LYS A 109 -29.95 1.55 -4.81
N ILE A 110 -30.17 2.43 -3.84
CA ILE A 110 -31.46 2.57 -3.12
C ILE A 110 -32.22 3.75 -3.72
N SER A 111 -31.68 4.96 -3.65
CA SER A 111 -32.32 6.20 -4.10
C SER A 111 -31.29 7.28 -4.33
N GLY A 112 -31.47 8.10 -5.37
CA GLY A 112 -30.55 9.18 -5.70
C GLY A 112 -29.12 8.67 -5.86
N ASN A 113 -28.22 9.16 -5.02
CA ASN A 113 -26.77 8.81 -5.00
C ASN A 113 -26.40 7.84 -3.86
N TRP A 114 -27.39 7.22 -3.21
CA TRP A 114 -27.20 6.32 -2.09
C TRP A 114 -27.28 4.85 -2.51
N TYR A 115 -26.38 4.05 -1.96
CA TYR A 115 -26.31 2.59 -2.12
C TYR A 115 -26.29 1.93 -0.75
N THR A 116 -26.98 0.79 -0.57
CA THR A 116 -26.59 -0.17 0.48
C THR A 116 -25.34 -0.87 0.02
N SER A 117 -24.39 -1.08 0.91
CA SER A 117 -23.11 -1.66 0.53
C SER A 117 -22.58 -2.67 1.53
N VAL A 118 -21.81 -3.61 1.01
CA VAL A 118 -20.98 -4.54 1.79
C VAL A 118 -19.58 -4.48 1.22
N GLY A 119 -18.60 -4.49 2.09
CA GLY A 119 -17.21 -4.43 1.63
C GLY A 119 -16.24 -5.11 2.56
N ALA A 120 -15.07 -5.39 2.02
CA ALA A 120 -13.94 -5.95 2.73
C ALA A 120 -12.66 -5.23 2.33
N GLY A 121 -11.68 -5.26 3.22
CA GLY A 121 -10.34 -4.71 2.96
C GLY A 121 -9.29 -5.55 3.66
N LEU A 122 -8.11 -5.62 3.05
CA LEU A 122 -6.91 -6.24 3.59
C LEU A 122 -5.75 -5.27 3.49
N ILE A 123 -5.06 -5.03 4.60
CA ILE A 123 -3.81 -4.27 4.64
C ILE A 123 -2.75 -5.16 5.29
N SER A 124 -1.60 -5.30 4.64
CA SER A 124 -0.45 -6.03 5.14
C SER A 124 0.84 -5.59 4.42
N GLN A 125 1.90 -6.34 4.60
CA GLN A 125 3.21 -6.19 3.93
C GLN A 125 3.69 -7.54 3.39
N PHE A 126 4.71 -7.51 2.49
CA PHE A 126 5.27 -8.70 1.85
C PHE A 126 6.37 -9.37 2.66
N ALA A 127 7.21 -8.56 3.34
CA ALA A 127 8.49 -9.01 3.88
C ALA A 127 8.70 -8.55 5.33
N PRO A 128 9.58 -9.23 6.08
CA PRO A 128 9.91 -8.80 7.43
C PRO A 128 10.47 -7.38 7.46
N GLY A 129 10.14 -6.66 8.54
CA GLY A 129 10.71 -5.37 8.89
C GLY A 129 11.41 -5.46 10.23
N TYR A 130 12.50 -4.70 10.38
CA TYR A 130 13.35 -4.69 11.56
C TYR A 130 13.51 -3.27 12.09
N ALA A 131 13.70 -3.12 13.40
CA ALA A 131 13.86 -1.83 14.06
C ALA A 131 15.06 -1.05 13.52
N ASP A 132 16.13 -1.74 13.12
CA ASP A 132 17.29 -1.15 12.44
C ASP A 132 17.32 -1.54 10.95
N GLY A 133 16.40 -0.97 10.19
CA GLY A 133 16.32 -1.17 8.74
C GLY A 133 16.09 -2.63 8.36
N ASN A 134 17.00 -3.23 7.59
CA ASN A 134 16.96 -4.63 7.20
C ASN A 134 18.05 -5.46 7.88
N ASN A 135 18.53 -5.03 9.04
CA ASN A 135 19.45 -5.82 9.84
C ASN A 135 18.67 -7.00 10.46
N PRO A 136 18.93 -8.26 10.05
CA PRO A 136 18.21 -9.42 10.56
C PRO A 136 18.55 -9.75 12.01
N ASP A 137 19.63 -9.18 12.56
CA ASP A 137 20.02 -9.32 13.96
C ASP A 137 19.31 -8.30 14.88
N ALA A 138 18.63 -7.30 14.29
CA ALA A 138 17.82 -6.35 15.03
C ALA A 138 16.43 -6.92 15.34
N GLU A 139 15.74 -6.30 16.29
CA GLU A 139 14.37 -6.68 16.65
C GLU A 139 13.46 -6.63 15.43
N LYS A 140 12.78 -7.75 15.16
CA LYS A 140 11.75 -7.84 14.13
C LYS A 140 10.52 -7.07 14.58
N ILE A 141 10.02 -6.15 13.76
CA ILE A 141 8.86 -5.31 14.08
C ILE A 141 7.65 -5.59 13.18
N SER A 142 7.83 -6.30 12.07
CA SER A 142 6.72 -6.70 11.19
C SER A 142 7.12 -7.88 10.30
N ASN A 143 6.12 -8.58 9.75
CA ASN A 143 6.29 -9.63 8.76
C ASN A 143 5.00 -9.76 7.91
N PHE A 144 4.99 -10.63 6.88
CA PHE A 144 3.76 -10.93 6.13
C PHE A 144 2.63 -11.34 7.10
N MET A 145 1.47 -10.70 6.97
CA MET A 145 0.33 -10.86 7.87
C MET A 145 0.66 -10.69 9.38
N SER A 146 1.68 -9.88 9.66
CA SER A 146 2.11 -9.52 11.03
C SER A 146 2.58 -8.06 11.07
N PRO A 147 1.62 -7.08 11.10
CA PRO A 147 0.18 -7.25 11.15
C PRO A 147 -0.47 -7.48 9.79
N GLY A 148 -1.54 -8.26 9.76
CA GLY A 148 -2.53 -8.31 8.70
C GLY A 148 -3.85 -7.74 9.20
N TYR A 149 -4.35 -6.67 8.62
CA TYR A 149 -5.62 -6.06 9.00
C TYR A 149 -6.70 -6.42 7.99
N VAL A 150 -7.70 -7.15 8.40
CA VAL A 150 -8.87 -7.47 7.59
C VAL A 150 -10.08 -6.75 8.17
N ASN A 151 -10.75 -5.96 7.35
CA ASN A 151 -12.02 -5.33 7.69
C ASN A 151 -13.12 -5.91 6.81
N VAL A 152 -14.26 -6.22 7.40
CA VAL A 152 -15.48 -6.65 6.69
C VAL A 152 -16.66 -5.93 7.30
N GLY A 153 -17.48 -5.28 6.48
CA GLY A 153 -18.59 -4.52 7.02
C GLY A 153 -19.70 -4.27 6.02
N ALA A 154 -20.85 -3.94 6.55
CA ALA A 154 -22.04 -3.55 5.81
C ALA A 154 -22.52 -2.16 6.22
N GLY A 155 -23.11 -1.45 5.26
CA GLY A 155 -23.58 -0.10 5.50
C GLY A 155 -24.08 0.60 4.24
N PHE A 156 -23.66 1.84 4.06
CA PHE A 156 -24.13 2.70 2.98
C PHE A 156 -22.95 3.38 2.29
N THR A 157 -23.09 3.53 0.97
CA THR A 157 -22.16 4.32 0.16
C THR A 157 -22.93 5.48 -0.47
N TYR A 158 -22.41 6.69 -0.36
CA TYR A 158 -22.89 7.89 -1.01
C TYR A 158 -21.92 8.30 -2.12
N LYS A 159 -22.38 8.30 -3.36
CA LYS A 159 -21.57 8.63 -4.55
C LYS A 159 -22.33 9.62 -5.43
N PRO A 160 -22.17 10.94 -5.20
CA PRO A 160 -22.87 11.96 -5.97
C PRO A 160 -22.30 12.14 -7.38
N ASN A 161 -21.01 11.82 -7.59
CA ASN A 161 -20.29 11.92 -8.86
C ASN A 161 -19.09 10.97 -8.88
N ASP A 162 -18.35 10.96 -9.98
CA ASP A 162 -17.18 10.07 -10.16
C ASP A 162 -15.95 10.48 -9.29
N ASN A 163 -15.95 11.70 -8.74
CA ASN A 163 -14.82 12.25 -7.99
C ASN A 163 -14.99 12.16 -6.47
N PHE A 164 -16.16 11.79 -5.99
CA PHE A 164 -16.41 11.71 -4.54
C PHE A 164 -17.18 10.45 -4.19
N THR A 165 -16.62 9.71 -3.26
CA THR A 165 -17.30 8.54 -2.64
C THR A 165 -17.12 8.61 -1.13
N MET A 166 -18.21 8.40 -0.39
CA MET A 166 -18.21 8.27 1.06
C MET A 166 -18.87 6.96 1.44
N THR A 167 -18.21 6.16 2.25
CA THR A 167 -18.73 4.88 2.74
C THR A 167 -18.84 4.91 4.26
N LEU A 168 -20.00 4.56 4.77
CA LEU A 168 -20.30 4.47 6.20
C LEU A 168 -20.72 3.03 6.51
N ARG A 169 -19.96 2.33 7.34
CA ARG A 169 -20.26 0.96 7.77
C ARG A 169 -20.47 0.91 9.28
N PRO A 170 -21.71 1.08 9.76
CA PRO A 170 -22.03 1.00 11.19
C PRO A 170 -21.80 -0.41 11.76
N ALA A 171 -21.89 -1.44 10.93
CA ALA A 171 -21.55 -2.81 11.28
C ALA A 171 -20.25 -3.22 10.57
N ASN A 172 -19.12 -3.02 11.24
CA ASN A 172 -17.80 -3.37 10.73
C ASN A 172 -17.06 -4.25 11.72
N ALA A 173 -16.61 -5.40 11.25
CA ALA A 173 -15.71 -6.30 11.94
C ALA A 173 -14.28 -6.05 11.46
N ARG A 174 -13.33 -5.91 12.38
CA ARG A 174 -11.91 -5.81 12.12
C ARG A 174 -11.19 -6.97 12.79
N PHE A 175 -10.41 -7.68 11.99
CA PHE A 175 -9.50 -8.72 12.44
C PHE A 175 -8.07 -8.20 12.26
N THR A 176 -7.28 -8.28 13.32
CA THR A 176 -5.85 -8.06 13.28
C THR A 176 -5.18 -9.42 13.42
N PHE A 177 -4.47 -9.83 12.38
CA PHE A 177 -3.71 -11.09 12.38
C PHE A 177 -2.24 -10.79 12.65
N VAL A 178 -1.62 -11.66 13.45
CA VAL A 178 -0.19 -11.69 13.69
C VAL A 178 0.25 -13.14 13.50
N MET A 179 0.78 -13.45 12.30
CA MET A 179 1.12 -14.83 11.90
C MET A 179 2.57 -15.21 12.23
N ASP A 180 3.38 -14.26 12.66
CA ASP A 180 4.77 -14.46 13.06
C ASP A 180 4.85 -14.69 14.56
N ASP A 181 5.39 -15.85 14.97
CA ASP A 181 5.43 -16.28 16.37
C ASP A 181 6.24 -15.31 17.25
N ASP A 182 7.36 -14.77 16.77
CA ASP A 182 8.17 -13.81 17.52
C ASP A 182 7.36 -12.56 17.87
N LEU A 183 6.53 -12.08 16.91
CA LEU A 183 5.70 -10.89 17.08
C LEU A 183 4.45 -11.15 17.94
N GLN A 184 3.96 -12.38 18.01
CA GLN A 184 2.88 -12.76 18.92
C GLN A 184 3.34 -12.64 20.39
N TYR A 185 4.53 -13.17 20.69
CA TYR A 185 5.10 -13.11 22.04
C TYR A 185 5.61 -11.73 22.44
N ALA A 186 5.93 -10.86 21.48
CA ALA A 186 6.32 -9.48 21.75
C ALA A 186 5.16 -8.59 22.22
N GLY A 187 3.90 -9.11 22.23
CA GLY A 187 2.71 -8.37 22.68
C GLY A 187 2.34 -7.19 21.75
N ASN A 188 2.82 -7.21 20.51
CA ASN A 188 2.58 -6.17 19.54
C ASN A 188 1.14 -6.19 18.99
N TYR A 189 0.71 -5.09 18.39
CA TYR A 189 -0.55 -4.95 17.66
C TYR A 189 -1.83 -5.13 18.50
N GLY A 190 -1.74 -5.00 19.84
CA GLY A 190 -2.88 -5.02 20.76
C GLY A 190 -3.43 -6.41 21.06
N LEU A 191 -2.66 -7.47 20.80
CA LEU A 191 -2.97 -8.81 21.25
C LEU A 191 -3.11 -8.83 22.77
N LYS A 192 -4.05 -9.66 23.28
CA LYS A 192 -4.39 -9.65 24.71
C LYS A 192 -3.48 -10.52 25.55
N ASN A 193 -3.01 -11.62 24.97
CA ASN A 193 -2.14 -12.59 25.64
C ASN A 193 -0.95 -12.92 24.74
N ASP A 194 0.15 -13.33 25.37
CA ASP A 194 1.32 -13.81 24.67
C ASP A 194 0.97 -15.07 23.85
N GLY A 195 1.37 -15.07 22.58
CA GLY A 195 1.07 -16.15 21.65
C GLY A 195 -0.31 -16.09 20.98
N ASP A 196 -1.15 -15.09 21.28
CA ASP A 196 -2.35 -14.85 20.50
C ASP A 196 -1.96 -14.50 19.05
N SER A 197 -2.67 -15.04 18.06
CA SER A 197 -2.43 -14.79 16.64
C SER A 197 -3.47 -13.87 16.00
N MET A 198 -4.53 -13.51 16.74
CA MET A 198 -5.64 -12.72 16.21
C MET A 198 -6.30 -11.85 17.28
N LEU A 199 -6.62 -10.62 16.91
CA LEU A 199 -7.50 -9.74 17.67
C LEU A 199 -8.76 -9.43 16.84
N PHE A 200 -9.93 -9.63 17.47
CA PHE A 200 -11.21 -9.24 16.88
C PHE A 200 -11.73 -7.94 17.52
N GLN A 201 -12.18 -7.03 16.67
CA GLN A 201 -12.84 -5.78 17.08
C GLN A 201 -14.11 -5.59 16.25
N PHE A 202 -15.13 -5.00 16.86
CA PHE A 202 -16.36 -4.62 16.18
C PHE A 202 -16.60 -3.13 16.39
N GLY A 203 -17.04 -2.42 15.35
CA GLY A 203 -17.24 -0.98 15.45
C GLY A 203 -17.81 -0.35 14.20
N PHE A 204 -17.66 0.96 14.14
CA PHE A 204 -18.03 1.81 13.01
C PHE A 204 -16.81 2.09 12.15
N LEU A 205 -16.98 2.05 10.81
CA LEU A 205 -15.96 2.49 9.86
C LEU A 205 -16.57 3.56 8.96
N GLY A 206 -15.86 4.69 8.86
CA GLY A 206 -16.14 5.74 7.89
C GLY A 206 -14.92 5.95 6.99
N ASP A 207 -15.15 6.01 5.69
CA ASP A 207 -14.14 6.23 4.67
C ASP A 207 -14.63 7.19 3.61
N SER A 208 -13.73 8.01 3.05
CA SER A 208 -14.06 8.90 1.94
C SER A 208 -12.89 9.03 0.98
N SER A 209 -13.19 9.10 -0.31
CA SER A 209 -12.22 9.35 -1.39
C SER A 209 -12.67 10.52 -2.26
N ILE A 210 -11.70 11.31 -2.72
CA ILE A 210 -11.86 12.49 -3.60
C ILE A 210 -11.01 12.28 -4.85
#